data_42698db177a39874018d92b4d942f9b6
#
_entry.id   42698db177a39874018d92b4d942f9b6
#
_cell.length_a   1.000
_cell.length_b   1.000
_cell.length_c   1.000
_cell.angle_alpha   90.00
_cell.angle_beta   90.00
_cell.angle_gamma   90.00
#
_symmetry.space_group_name_H-M   'P 1'
#
loop_
_entity.id
_entity.type
_entity.pdbx_description
1 polymer ?
#
loop_
_entity_poly.entity_id
_entity_poly.type
_entity_poly.pdbx_seq_one_letter_code
_entity_poly.pdbx_strand_id
1 'polypeptide(L)'
;TSTDLDINGDFTISSGTFSPGSNDIEVAGNWSNSGTFTAGTGTVTFNGGGSQSLTPGSSSFYNLTTSTSSTNVTLQADITVTNDLTIGSSTTIDVGSNRAITIGGNFANSGTFTDQAGTVTFNGTGTLTSGGSELYNVTTNGTGTVTLGDALAIANDLTIGANTTLDAGSNQA
;
A
#
# COMPACT_ATOMS: atom_id res chain seq x y z
N THR A 1 -15.82 22.76 3.60
CA THR A 1 -16.54 21.48 3.70
C THR A 1 -15.73 20.45 2.93
N SER A 2 -15.20 19.44 3.62
CA SER A 2 -14.60 18.27 2.97
C SER A 2 -15.65 17.69 2.01
N THR A 3 -15.24 17.37 0.81
CA THR A 3 -16.08 16.68 -0.18
C THR A 3 -15.62 15.23 -0.32
N ASP A 4 -15.13 14.65 0.79
CA ASP A 4 -14.68 13.28 0.86
C ASP A 4 -15.85 12.34 0.54
N LEU A 5 -15.52 11.23 -0.08
CA LEU A 5 -16.49 10.23 -0.54
C LEU A 5 -16.47 9.03 0.39
N ASP A 6 -17.59 8.80 1.07
CA ASP A 6 -17.81 7.63 1.93
C ASP A 6 -18.71 6.62 1.21
N ILE A 7 -18.17 5.42 0.98
CA ILE A 7 -18.84 4.34 0.24
C ILE A 7 -19.02 3.13 1.17
N ASN A 8 -20.22 2.96 1.69
CA ASN A 8 -20.57 1.88 2.61
C ASN A 8 -20.73 0.48 1.93
N GLY A 9 -20.33 0.36 0.69
CA GLY A 9 -20.37 -0.87 -0.11
C GLY A 9 -19.20 -0.96 -1.07
N ASP A 10 -19.41 -1.67 -2.17
CA ASP A 10 -18.40 -1.84 -3.21
C ASP A 10 -18.20 -0.58 -4.04
N PHE A 11 -16.96 -0.26 -4.37
CA PHE A 11 -16.61 0.76 -5.33
C PHE A 11 -16.22 0.14 -6.67
N THR A 12 -16.91 0.51 -7.74
CA THR A 12 -16.67 -0.07 -9.07
C THR A 12 -16.54 1.01 -10.14
N ILE A 13 -15.42 0.99 -10.87
CA ILE A 13 -15.23 1.72 -12.12
C ILE A 13 -15.27 0.71 -13.26
N SER A 14 -16.43 0.55 -13.91
CA SER A 14 -16.61 -0.43 -15.00
C SER A 14 -15.93 0.03 -16.28
N SER A 15 -15.97 1.35 -16.55
CA SER A 15 -15.33 2.04 -17.66
C SER A 15 -15.35 3.55 -17.37
N GLY A 16 -14.69 4.35 -18.19
CA GLY A 16 -14.61 5.80 -17.96
C GLY A 16 -13.56 6.19 -16.93
N THR A 17 -13.67 7.41 -16.41
CA THR A 17 -12.68 7.99 -15.51
C THR A 17 -13.33 8.49 -14.24
N PHE A 18 -12.75 8.17 -13.10
CA PHE A 18 -13.07 8.76 -11.81
C PHE A 18 -11.85 9.52 -11.29
N SER A 19 -12.05 10.81 -10.97
CA SER A 19 -10.99 11.74 -10.51
C SER A 19 -11.48 12.50 -9.28
N PRO A 20 -11.17 12.04 -8.07
CA PRO A 20 -11.58 12.72 -6.83
C PRO A 20 -10.80 14.01 -6.56
N GLY A 21 -9.70 14.27 -7.27
CA GLY A 21 -8.80 15.38 -6.97
C GLY A 21 -8.02 15.15 -5.68
N SER A 22 -8.13 16.07 -4.74
CA SER A 22 -7.49 15.96 -3.41
C SER A 22 -8.43 15.41 -2.34
N ASN A 23 -9.63 14.97 -2.69
CA ASN A 23 -10.59 14.43 -1.72
C ASN A 23 -10.22 13.00 -1.33
N ASP A 24 -10.48 12.67 -0.07
CA ASP A 24 -10.30 11.33 0.45
C ASP A 24 -11.51 10.44 0.08
N ILE A 25 -11.26 9.14 0.00
CA ILE A 25 -12.26 8.14 -0.31
C ILE A 25 -12.21 7.07 0.77
N GLU A 26 -13.36 6.78 1.37
CA GLU A 26 -13.52 5.66 2.28
C GLU A 26 -14.35 4.57 1.60
N VAL A 27 -13.90 3.31 1.68
CA VAL A 27 -14.56 2.17 1.03
C VAL A 27 -14.73 1.05 2.05
N ALA A 28 -15.98 0.69 2.33
CA ALA A 28 -16.30 -0.42 3.23
C ALA A 28 -16.43 -1.76 2.52
N GLY A 29 -16.55 -1.79 1.19
CA GLY A 29 -16.61 -2.98 0.36
C GLY A 29 -15.37 -3.21 -0.49
N ASN A 30 -15.55 -3.91 -1.60
CA ASN A 30 -14.49 -4.21 -2.56
C ASN A 30 -14.17 -3.00 -3.44
N TRP A 31 -12.93 -2.94 -3.91
CA TRP A 31 -12.51 -2.00 -4.96
C TRP A 31 -12.31 -2.76 -6.27
N SER A 32 -13.05 -2.38 -7.32
CA SER A 32 -12.92 -2.97 -8.65
C SER A 32 -12.79 -1.86 -9.70
N ASN A 33 -11.67 -1.79 -10.37
CA ASN A 33 -11.41 -0.81 -11.40
C ASN A 33 -11.06 -1.49 -12.73
N SER A 34 -11.91 -1.28 -13.74
CA SER A 34 -11.70 -1.67 -15.14
C SER A 34 -11.64 -0.45 -16.07
N GLY A 35 -11.79 0.74 -15.52
CA GLY A 35 -11.65 2.02 -16.21
C GLY A 35 -10.36 2.74 -15.81
N THR A 36 -10.47 4.04 -15.55
CA THR A 36 -9.36 4.89 -15.10
C THR A 36 -9.68 5.51 -13.74
N PHE A 37 -8.82 5.29 -12.78
CA PHE A 37 -8.81 6.02 -11.53
C PHE A 37 -7.62 7.02 -11.54
N THR A 38 -7.91 8.30 -11.37
CA THR A 38 -6.88 9.35 -11.28
C THR A 38 -6.82 9.80 -9.82
N ALA A 39 -5.91 9.25 -9.07
CA ALA A 39 -5.88 9.35 -7.60
C ALA A 39 -5.81 10.78 -7.04
N GLY A 40 -5.24 11.73 -7.80
CA GLY A 40 -4.95 13.07 -7.25
C GLY A 40 -3.95 12.98 -6.10
N THR A 41 -4.26 13.64 -4.97
CA THR A 41 -3.42 13.63 -3.75
C THR A 41 -4.16 13.15 -2.50
N GLY A 42 -5.37 12.65 -2.66
CA GLY A 42 -6.19 12.13 -1.57
C GLY A 42 -5.76 10.73 -1.11
N THR A 43 -6.36 10.30 -0.03
CA THR A 43 -6.19 8.96 0.55
C THR A 43 -7.36 8.07 0.18
N VAL A 44 -7.08 6.85 -0.25
CA VAL A 44 -8.09 5.79 -0.31
C VAL A 44 -7.95 4.94 0.94
N THR A 45 -9.02 4.89 1.73
CA THR A 45 -9.07 4.16 3.00
C THR A 45 -10.06 3.00 2.90
N PHE A 46 -9.57 1.78 3.11
CA PHE A 46 -10.40 0.62 3.34
C PHE A 46 -10.80 0.57 4.81
N ASN A 47 -12.09 0.77 5.08
CA ASN A 47 -12.63 0.90 6.45
C ASN A 47 -13.75 -0.11 6.78
N GLY A 48 -14.06 -1.04 5.90
CA GLY A 48 -15.06 -2.08 6.15
C GLY A 48 -14.52 -3.20 7.02
N GLY A 49 -15.27 -3.61 8.03
CA GLY A 49 -14.94 -4.79 8.83
C GLY A 49 -15.13 -6.08 8.02
N GLY A 50 -14.08 -6.89 7.88
CA GLY A 50 -14.12 -8.16 7.15
C GLY A 50 -13.23 -8.20 5.92
N SER A 51 -13.52 -9.15 5.03
CA SER A 51 -12.70 -9.40 3.84
C SER A 51 -13.10 -8.47 2.70
N GLN A 52 -12.13 -7.77 2.14
CA GLN A 52 -12.28 -6.90 0.97
C GLN A 52 -11.27 -7.32 -0.11
N SER A 53 -11.63 -7.19 -1.36
CA SER A 53 -10.74 -7.40 -2.50
C SER A 53 -10.35 -6.07 -3.14
N LEU A 54 -9.09 -5.95 -3.54
CA LEU A 54 -8.58 -4.78 -4.23
C LEU A 54 -8.07 -5.15 -5.62
N THR A 55 -8.84 -4.74 -6.65
CA THR A 55 -8.47 -4.83 -8.06
C THR A 55 -8.21 -3.42 -8.59
N PRO A 56 -6.96 -2.95 -8.68
CA PRO A 56 -6.63 -1.56 -8.99
C PRO A 56 -6.81 -1.21 -10.48
N GLY A 57 -6.93 -2.22 -11.36
CA GLY A 57 -6.77 -2.02 -12.79
C GLY A 57 -5.34 -1.60 -13.13
N SER A 58 -5.20 -0.64 -14.04
CA SER A 58 -3.88 -0.05 -14.39
C SER A 58 -3.60 1.26 -13.65
N SER A 59 -4.38 1.58 -12.61
CA SER A 59 -4.29 2.85 -11.90
C SER A 59 -3.49 2.71 -10.61
N SER A 60 -2.79 3.79 -10.23
CA SER A 60 -2.10 3.89 -8.95
C SER A 60 -2.96 4.64 -7.92
N PHE A 61 -2.63 4.43 -6.65
CA PHE A 61 -3.10 5.23 -5.53
C PHE A 61 -2.06 6.30 -5.19
N TYR A 62 -2.49 7.43 -4.63
CA TYR A 62 -1.55 8.38 -4.03
C TYR A 62 -1.21 7.93 -2.60
N ASN A 63 -2.18 7.94 -1.69
CA ASN A 63 -2.08 7.26 -0.40
C ASN A 63 -3.07 6.09 -0.35
N LEU A 64 -2.68 5.00 0.30
CA LEU A 64 -3.53 3.86 0.57
C LEU A 64 -3.46 3.50 2.05
N THR A 65 -4.63 3.38 2.68
CA THR A 65 -4.73 3.10 4.12
C THR A 65 -5.74 1.99 4.37
N THR A 66 -5.45 1.12 5.34
CA THR A 66 -6.46 0.28 5.96
C THR A 66 -6.73 0.79 7.36
N SER A 67 -8.00 0.96 7.72
CA SER A 67 -8.43 1.39 9.04
C SER A 67 -9.60 0.53 9.51
N THR A 68 -9.97 0.63 10.76
CA THR A 68 -11.06 -0.15 11.35
C THR A 68 -10.67 -1.61 11.63
N SER A 69 -10.97 -2.05 12.83
CA SER A 69 -10.67 -3.40 13.30
C SER A 69 -11.25 -4.47 12.39
N SER A 70 -10.44 -5.48 12.08
CA SER A 70 -10.81 -6.63 11.25
C SER A 70 -10.94 -6.35 9.75
N THR A 71 -10.51 -5.21 9.24
CA THR A 71 -10.36 -4.99 7.80
C THR A 71 -9.26 -5.88 7.25
N ASN A 72 -9.60 -6.65 6.22
CA ASN A 72 -8.71 -7.63 5.60
C ASN A 72 -8.73 -7.41 4.08
N VAL A 73 -7.72 -6.75 3.54
CA VAL A 73 -7.65 -6.42 2.11
C VAL A 73 -6.76 -7.41 1.39
N THR A 74 -7.33 -8.16 0.44
CA THR A 74 -6.57 -9.07 -0.43
C THR A 74 -6.36 -8.45 -1.80
N LEU A 75 -5.11 -8.32 -2.22
CA LEU A 75 -4.76 -7.80 -3.54
C LEU A 75 -5.11 -8.82 -4.64
N GLN A 76 -5.75 -8.36 -5.70
CA GLN A 76 -6.08 -9.18 -6.88
C GLN A 76 -5.12 -8.94 -8.05
N ALA A 77 -4.30 -7.89 -7.98
CA ALA A 77 -3.25 -7.54 -8.93
C ALA A 77 -2.14 -6.76 -8.22
N ASP A 78 -1.05 -6.51 -8.92
CA ASP A 78 0.01 -5.62 -8.43
C ASP A 78 -0.54 -4.22 -8.19
N ILE A 79 -0.03 -3.53 -7.16
CA ILE A 79 -0.43 -2.17 -6.85
C ILE A 79 0.76 -1.21 -6.87
N THR A 80 0.47 0.04 -7.20
CA THR A 80 1.39 1.16 -7.04
C THR A 80 0.75 2.20 -6.13
N VAL A 81 1.44 2.54 -5.06
CA VAL A 81 1.12 3.65 -4.16
C VAL A 81 2.21 4.69 -4.34
N THR A 82 1.88 5.83 -4.91
CA THR A 82 2.89 6.84 -5.31
C THR A 82 3.40 7.68 -4.15
N ASN A 83 2.74 7.62 -2.98
CA ASN A 83 3.17 8.24 -1.74
C ASN A 83 3.13 7.19 -0.61
N ASP A 84 2.24 7.24 0.33
CA ASP A 84 2.30 6.45 1.55
C ASP A 84 1.33 5.27 1.57
N LEU A 85 1.82 4.10 2.02
CA LEU A 85 1.02 2.93 2.37
C LEU A 85 0.97 2.76 3.89
N THR A 86 -0.25 2.79 4.46
CA THR A 86 -0.45 2.63 5.90
C THR A 86 -1.36 1.44 6.20
N ILE A 87 -0.88 0.52 7.01
CA ILE A 87 -1.68 -0.60 7.53
C ILE A 87 -2.00 -0.31 8.99
N GLY A 88 -3.27 -0.05 9.26
CA GLY A 88 -3.75 0.28 10.59
C GLY A 88 -3.71 -0.90 11.56
N SER A 89 -3.76 -0.62 12.84
CA SER A 89 -3.78 -1.66 13.87
C SER A 89 -5.00 -2.58 13.73
N SER A 90 -4.80 -3.87 13.93
CA SER A 90 -5.85 -4.91 13.78
C SER A 90 -6.44 -5.03 12.37
N THR A 91 -5.72 -4.56 11.35
CA THR A 91 -6.05 -4.74 9.93
C THR A 91 -4.99 -5.61 9.25
N THR A 92 -5.32 -6.13 8.08
CA THR A 92 -4.40 -6.95 7.29
C THR A 92 -4.40 -6.49 5.84
N ILE A 93 -3.20 -6.44 5.23
CA ILE A 93 -3.05 -6.49 3.79
C ILE A 93 -2.41 -7.84 3.44
N ASP A 94 -3.10 -8.61 2.62
CA ASP A 94 -2.60 -9.85 2.03
C ASP A 94 -2.33 -9.60 0.53
N VAL A 95 -1.07 -9.75 0.12
CA VAL A 95 -0.71 -9.55 -1.28
C VAL A 95 -1.24 -10.65 -2.21
N GLY A 96 -1.87 -11.67 -1.67
CA GLY A 96 -2.38 -12.80 -2.45
C GLY A 96 -1.22 -13.61 -3.07
N SER A 97 -1.40 -14.07 -4.30
CA SER A 97 -0.41 -14.91 -4.95
C SER A 97 0.74 -14.10 -5.57
N ASN A 98 1.82 -13.88 -4.84
CA ASN A 98 3.10 -13.33 -5.36
C ASN A 98 2.97 -11.96 -6.06
N ARG A 99 2.10 -11.09 -5.59
CA ARG A 99 1.90 -9.78 -6.20
C ARG A 99 2.95 -8.79 -5.74
N ALA A 100 3.24 -7.82 -6.61
CA ALA A 100 4.17 -6.74 -6.31
C ALA A 100 3.43 -5.52 -5.74
N ILE A 101 4.09 -4.85 -4.80
CA ILE A 101 3.70 -3.53 -4.30
C ILE A 101 4.84 -2.56 -4.58
N THR A 102 4.53 -1.45 -5.26
CA THR A 102 5.49 -0.35 -5.43
C THR A 102 5.05 0.84 -4.57
N ILE A 103 5.98 1.39 -3.78
CA ILE A 103 5.72 2.48 -2.82
C ILE A 103 6.68 3.63 -3.10
N GLY A 104 6.13 4.85 -3.25
CA GLY A 104 6.90 6.06 -3.49
C GLY A 104 7.37 6.78 -2.23
N GLY A 105 6.66 6.62 -1.13
CA GLY A 105 6.90 7.27 0.16
C GLY A 105 7.10 6.27 1.29
N ASN A 106 6.34 6.45 2.38
CA ASN A 106 6.47 5.62 3.57
C ASN A 106 5.68 4.31 3.46
N PHE A 107 6.22 3.26 4.06
CA PHE A 107 5.47 2.06 4.43
C PHE A 107 5.35 2.01 5.95
N ALA A 108 4.14 2.21 6.46
CA ALA A 108 3.86 2.22 7.89
C ALA A 108 2.91 1.07 8.23
N ASN A 109 3.42 0.00 8.82
CA ASN A 109 2.62 -1.14 9.23
C ASN A 109 2.49 -1.18 10.76
N SER A 110 1.25 -1.07 11.24
CA SER A 110 0.88 -1.30 12.65
C SER A 110 -0.07 -2.49 12.82
N GLY A 111 -0.41 -3.15 11.69
CA GLY A 111 -1.29 -4.30 11.62
C GLY A 111 -0.54 -5.56 11.22
N THR A 112 -1.09 -6.27 10.23
CA THR A 112 -0.47 -7.45 9.63
C THR A 112 -0.26 -7.24 8.14
N PHE A 113 0.93 -7.50 7.68
CA PHE A 113 1.24 -7.57 6.25
C PHE A 113 1.63 -9.01 5.91
N THR A 114 0.89 -9.62 4.99
CA THR A 114 1.12 -11.01 4.55
C THR A 114 1.66 -10.97 3.13
N ASP A 115 2.98 -11.04 3.01
CA ASP A 115 3.68 -10.82 1.72
C ASP A 115 3.67 -12.06 0.80
N GLN A 116 3.34 -13.24 1.32
CA GLN A 116 3.39 -14.50 0.55
C GLN A 116 4.80 -14.70 -0.06
N ALA A 117 4.94 -14.61 -1.39
CA ALA A 117 6.22 -14.60 -2.12
C ALA A 117 6.32 -13.38 -3.05
N GLY A 118 5.71 -12.27 -2.63
CA GLY A 118 5.66 -11.01 -3.37
C GLY A 118 6.97 -10.23 -3.33
N THR A 119 6.93 -9.05 -3.93
CA THR A 119 8.03 -8.09 -3.89
C THR A 119 7.52 -6.73 -3.46
N VAL A 120 8.10 -6.16 -2.42
CA VAL A 120 7.88 -4.77 -2.04
C VAL A 120 9.01 -3.92 -2.62
N THR A 121 8.65 -3.00 -3.51
CA THR A 121 9.59 -2.10 -4.19
C THR A 121 9.42 -0.68 -3.67
N PHE A 122 10.48 -0.08 -3.17
CA PHE A 122 10.54 1.33 -2.82
C PHE A 122 11.20 2.10 -3.96
N ASN A 123 10.48 3.03 -4.59
CA ASN A 123 10.97 3.81 -5.73
C ASN A 123 11.16 5.30 -5.44
N GLY A 124 11.03 5.72 -4.19
CA GLY A 124 11.21 7.08 -3.72
C GLY A 124 11.99 7.17 -2.41
N THR A 125 11.76 8.25 -1.68
CA THR A 125 12.34 8.47 -0.34
C THR A 125 11.26 8.25 0.71
N GLY A 126 11.57 7.48 1.75
CA GLY A 126 10.61 7.23 2.82
C GLY A 126 11.17 6.40 3.96
N THR A 127 10.29 6.09 4.90
CA THR A 127 10.59 5.20 6.03
C THR A 127 9.87 3.88 5.83
N LEU A 128 10.59 2.78 6.02
CA LEU A 128 10.03 1.42 6.07
C LEU A 128 9.90 1.00 7.52
N THR A 129 8.65 0.94 8.00
CA THR A 129 8.29 0.38 9.30
C THR A 129 7.48 -0.89 9.07
N SER A 130 8.12 -2.04 9.26
CA SER A 130 7.54 -3.35 8.96
C SER A 130 6.49 -3.80 9.99
N GLY A 131 6.52 -3.21 11.19
CA GLY A 131 5.65 -3.62 12.29
C GLY A 131 5.91 -5.05 12.76
N GLY A 132 7.11 -5.58 12.52
CA GLY A 132 7.48 -6.97 12.80
C GLY A 132 7.00 -7.99 11.77
N SER A 133 6.37 -7.55 10.67
CA SER A 133 6.07 -8.44 9.54
C SER A 133 7.34 -8.76 8.75
N GLU A 134 7.51 -10.02 8.37
CA GLU A 134 8.56 -10.44 7.46
C GLU A 134 8.15 -10.09 6.02
N LEU A 135 9.07 -9.53 5.24
CA LEU A 135 8.88 -9.29 3.81
C LEU A 135 9.60 -10.37 3.01
N TYR A 136 9.02 -10.84 1.92
CA TYR A 136 9.63 -11.92 1.15
C TYR A 136 10.77 -11.40 0.26
N ASN A 137 10.49 -10.48 -0.65
CA ASN A 137 11.51 -9.77 -1.42
C ASN A 137 11.38 -8.26 -1.18
N VAL A 138 12.51 -7.59 -1.00
CA VAL A 138 12.58 -6.12 -0.90
C VAL A 138 13.50 -5.59 -1.98
N THR A 139 13.03 -4.58 -2.70
CA THR A 139 13.83 -3.88 -3.72
C THR A 139 13.78 -2.37 -3.45
N THR A 140 14.93 -1.70 -3.47
CA THR A 140 14.96 -0.25 -3.60
C THR A 140 15.31 0.10 -5.05
N ASN A 141 14.49 0.95 -5.70
CA ASN A 141 14.65 1.33 -7.09
C ASN A 141 14.19 2.77 -7.28
N GLY A 142 14.96 3.59 -7.95
CA GLY A 142 14.64 5.02 -8.10
C GLY A 142 15.81 5.90 -7.67
N THR A 143 15.50 7.03 -7.06
CA THR A 143 16.51 7.94 -6.51
C THR A 143 16.06 8.39 -5.14
N GLY A 144 16.76 7.99 -4.10
CA GLY A 144 16.40 8.41 -2.74
C GLY A 144 16.93 7.50 -1.66
N THR A 145 16.52 7.80 -0.45
CA THR A 145 16.89 7.01 0.73
C THR A 145 15.64 6.40 1.35
N VAL A 146 15.68 5.09 1.54
CA VAL A 146 14.71 4.36 2.36
C VAL A 146 15.36 4.11 3.71
N THR A 147 14.79 4.66 4.77
CA THR A 147 15.28 4.49 6.14
C THR A 147 14.45 3.44 6.85
N LEU A 148 15.09 2.49 7.53
CA LEU A 148 14.38 1.53 8.36
C LEU A 148 13.88 2.20 9.64
N GLY A 149 12.57 2.12 9.88
CA GLY A 149 11.92 2.62 11.09
C GLY A 149 11.92 1.61 12.23
N ASP A 150 12.07 0.33 11.90
CA ASP A 150 12.16 -0.79 12.85
C ASP A 150 13.07 -1.90 12.30
N ALA A 151 13.21 -2.99 13.05
CA ALA A 151 13.95 -4.17 12.61
C ALA A 151 13.21 -4.85 11.44
N LEU A 152 13.91 -5.09 10.35
CA LEU A 152 13.36 -5.69 9.13
C LEU A 152 13.84 -7.13 8.96
N ALA A 153 12.90 -8.06 8.85
CA ALA A 153 13.15 -9.44 8.43
C ALA A 153 12.80 -9.59 6.94
N ILE A 154 13.69 -10.20 6.17
CA ILE A 154 13.50 -10.50 4.74
C ILE A 154 13.68 -12.00 4.54
N ALA A 155 12.66 -12.66 3.99
CA ALA A 155 12.63 -14.11 3.85
C ALA A 155 13.48 -14.62 2.67
N ASN A 156 13.64 -13.82 1.62
CA ASN A 156 14.34 -14.24 0.41
C ASN A 156 15.37 -13.20 -0.06
N ASP A 157 15.01 -12.26 -0.91
CA ASP A 157 15.98 -11.38 -1.56
C ASP A 157 15.88 -9.91 -1.12
N LEU A 158 17.03 -9.28 -0.89
CA LEU A 158 17.18 -7.83 -0.79
C LEU A 158 17.98 -7.33 -1.99
N THR A 159 17.36 -6.44 -2.79
CA THR A 159 18.02 -5.78 -3.91
C THR A 159 18.09 -4.28 -3.69
N ILE A 160 19.29 -3.72 -3.67
CA ILE A 160 19.50 -2.27 -3.60
C ILE A 160 19.88 -1.81 -5.01
N GLY A 161 18.96 -1.06 -5.65
CA GLY A 161 19.13 -0.55 -7.01
C GLY A 161 20.15 0.59 -7.10
N ALA A 162 20.55 0.91 -8.32
CA ALA A 162 21.46 2.03 -8.55
C ALA A 162 20.84 3.37 -8.10
N ASN A 163 21.66 4.25 -7.54
CA ASN A 163 21.27 5.58 -7.06
C ASN A 163 20.26 5.59 -5.90
N THR A 164 20.09 4.47 -5.20
CA THR A 164 19.27 4.37 -3.99
C THR A 164 20.16 4.08 -2.78
N THR A 165 19.65 4.43 -1.62
CA THR A 165 20.25 4.08 -0.33
C THR A 165 19.20 3.35 0.52
N LEU A 166 19.57 2.21 1.08
CA LEU A 166 18.85 1.63 2.21
C LEU A 166 19.63 1.96 3.48
N ASP A 167 19.07 2.84 4.31
CA ASP A 167 19.67 3.26 5.57
C ASP A 167 19.07 2.43 6.71
N ALA A 168 19.92 1.64 7.36
CA ALA A 168 19.47 0.79 8.48
C ALA A 168 19.03 1.60 9.71
N GLY A 169 19.28 2.92 9.73
CA GLY A 169 18.94 3.76 10.88
C GLY A 169 19.83 3.49 12.10
N SER A 170 19.54 4.18 13.19
CA SER A 170 20.33 4.08 14.42
C SER A 170 19.83 3.03 15.42
N ASN A 171 18.70 2.36 15.14
CA ASN A 171 17.99 1.49 16.08
C ASN A 171 18.02 -0.01 15.72
N GLN A 172 18.96 -0.42 14.87
CA GLN A 172 19.09 -1.81 14.44
C GLN A 172 20.07 -2.56 15.36
N ALA A 173 19.62 -2.89 16.57
CA ALA A 173 20.35 -3.76 17.48
C ALA A 173 19.46 -4.86 18.03
#